data_61eab5e1cef7c0eed78ce59d79b44095
#
_entry.id   61eab5e1cef7c0eed78ce59d79b44095
#
_cell.length_a   1.000
_cell.length_b   1.000
_cell.length_c   1.000
_cell.angle_alpha   90.00
_cell.angle_beta   90.00
_cell.angle_gamma   90.00
#
_symmetry.space_group_name_H-M   'P 1'
#
loop_
_entity.id
_entity.type
_entity.pdbx_description
1 polymer ?
#
loop_
_entity_poly.entity_id
_entity_poly.type
_entity_poly.pdbx_seq_one_letter_code
_entity_poly.pdbx_strand_id
1 'polypeptide(L)'
;MNKQPYIVGLTGGIGSGKSTVSQGFQTLGITVVDADYASRAVVEPGMSALSEIAQHFGDNFLLTNGELDRAALRAVIFANAEEKSWLERLLHPLIRDWIVGQLKSAKGPYVILESPLLFETNQFQLVNTVLLIDLPVELQLERASMRDSSEIEQIQHIIDSQMSRKEKLSKADWIFDNALNQDTMTKRIETLHAEFLALANSKN
;
A
#
# COMPACT_ATOMS: atom_id res chain seq x y z
N MET A 1 25.67 -11.80 -10.26
CA MET A 1 24.35 -11.37 -10.81
C MET A 1 23.44 -11.15 -9.60
N ASN A 2 22.98 -9.91 -9.37
CA ASN A 2 22.01 -9.66 -8.30
C ASN A 2 20.69 -10.30 -8.73
N LYS A 3 20.34 -11.41 -8.12
CA LYS A 3 19.09 -12.10 -8.34
C LYS A 3 17.97 -11.24 -7.78
N GLN A 4 16.89 -11.03 -8.56
CA GLN A 4 15.73 -10.30 -8.05
C GLN A 4 15.07 -11.10 -6.92
N PRO A 5 14.75 -10.48 -5.78
CA PRO A 5 14.10 -11.16 -4.69
C PRO A 5 12.71 -11.68 -5.13
N TYR A 6 12.23 -12.73 -4.46
CA TYR A 6 10.84 -13.13 -4.58
C TYR A 6 9.96 -12.06 -3.90
N ILE A 7 8.94 -11.56 -4.59
CA ILE A 7 8.12 -10.46 -4.10
C ILE A 7 6.71 -10.95 -3.84
N VAL A 8 6.22 -10.79 -2.61
CA VAL A 8 4.83 -11.04 -2.20
C VAL A 8 4.10 -9.72 -2.14
N GLY A 9 3.06 -9.54 -2.95
CA GLY A 9 2.15 -8.40 -2.83
C GLY A 9 1.15 -8.63 -1.71
N LEU A 10 1.11 -7.75 -0.72
CA LEU A 10 0.15 -7.79 0.38
C LEU A 10 -0.87 -6.68 0.20
N THR A 11 -2.13 -7.05 0.03
CA THR A 11 -3.23 -6.12 -0.20
C THR A 11 -4.46 -6.42 0.66
N GLY A 12 -5.46 -5.56 0.61
CA GLY A 12 -6.74 -5.70 1.33
C GLY A 12 -7.46 -4.36 1.43
N GLY A 13 -8.74 -4.38 1.73
CA GLY A 13 -9.57 -3.18 1.88
C GLY A 13 -9.16 -2.30 3.07
N ILE A 14 -9.76 -1.12 3.15
CA ILE A 14 -9.65 -0.27 4.35
C ILE A 14 -10.12 -1.08 5.57
N GLY A 15 -9.47 -0.91 6.72
CA GLY A 15 -9.85 -1.62 7.96
C GLY A 15 -9.59 -3.13 7.97
N SER A 16 -9.07 -3.73 6.87
CA SER A 16 -8.83 -5.18 6.79
C SER A 16 -7.72 -5.71 7.71
N GLY A 17 -6.86 -4.83 8.25
CA GLY A 17 -5.77 -5.23 9.16
C GLY A 17 -4.46 -5.57 8.45
N LYS A 18 -4.23 -5.06 7.24
CA LYS A 18 -2.98 -5.22 6.49
C LYS A 18 -1.74 -4.93 7.33
N SER A 19 -1.71 -3.78 7.99
CA SER A 19 -0.55 -3.32 8.77
C SER A 19 -0.22 -4.25 9.94
N THR A 20 -1.22 -4.89 10.55
CA THR A 20 -1.01 -5.87 11.62
C THR A 20 -0.34 -7.14 11.06
N VAL A 21 -0.80 -7.60 9.90
CA VAL A 21 -0.24 -8.79 9.26
C VAL A 21 1.17 -8.50 8.72
N SER A 22 1.39 -7.35 8.06
CA SER A 22 2.72 -6.97 7.57
C SER A 22 3.72 -6.79 8.70
N GLN A 23 3.31 -6.22 9.85
CA GLN A 23 4.14 -6.14 11.04
C GLN A 23 4.49 -7.54 11.59
N GLY A 24 3.56 -8.50 11.51
CA GLY A 24 3.85 -9.89 11.86
C GLY A 24 4.97 -10.50 11.00
N PHE A 25 4.98 -10.24 9.70
CA PHE A 25 6.10 -10.66 8.83
C PHE A 25 7.40 -9.92 9.15
N GLN A 26 7.34 -8.64 9.52
CA GLN A 26 8.53 -7.89 9.94
C GLN A 26 9.17 -8.49 11.21
N THR A 27 8.38 -8.99 12.16
CA THR A 27 8.91 -9.68 13.37
C THR A 27 9.63 -10.99 13.01
N LEU A 28 9.31 -11.58 11.86
CA LEU A 28 10.00 -12.75 11.30
C LEU A 28 11.23 -12.36 10.43
N GLY A 29 11.62 -11.08 10.44
CA GLY A 29 12.80 -10.58 9.72
C GLY A 29 12.57 -10.30 8.23
N ILE A 30 11.31 -10.23 7.77
CA ILE A 30 10.98 -9.95 6.37
C ILE A 30 10.91 -8.44 6.14
N THR A 31 11.58 -7.97 5.09
CA THR A 31 11.48 -6.58 4.65
C THR A 31 10.10 -6.32 4.06
N VAL A 32 9.44 -5.25 4.51
CA VAL A 32 8.18 -4.75 3.96
C VAL A 32 8.42 -3.39 3.31
N VAL A 33 8.07 -3.27 2.04
CA VAL A 33 8.05 -2.01 1.28
C VAL A 33 6.61 -1.53 1.26
N ASP A 34 6.37 -0.38 1.87
CA ASP A 34 5.04 0.24 1.97
C ASP A 34 4.84 1.24 0.81
N ALA A 35 3.86 0.96 -0.06
CA ALA A 35 3.54 1.82 -1.20
C ALA A 35 2.89 3.15 -0.77
N ASP A 36 2.19 3.19 0.36
CA ASP A 36 1.63 4.44 0.88
C ASP A 36 2.75 5.36 1.40
N TYR A 37 3.80 4.79 2.00
CA TYR A 37 4.98 5.56 2.36
C TYR A 37 5.70 6.11 1.12
N ALA A 38 5.78 5.35 0.02
CA ALA A 38 6.39 5.81 -1.23
C ALA A 38 5.78 7.13 -1.72
N SER A 39 4.45 7.26 -1.65
CA SER A 39 3.75 8.49 -2.05
C SER A 39 4.10 9.71 -1.17
N ARG A 40 4.62 9.47 0.02
CA ARG A 40 5.12 10.53 0.93
C ARG A 40 6.57 10.84 0.66
N ALA A 41 7.38 9.81 0.51
CA ALA A 41 8.83 9.93 0.32
C ALA A 41 9.21 10.74 -0.93
N VAL A 42 8.48 10.56 -2.05
CA VAL A 42 8.79 11.24 -3.30
C VAL A 42 8.52 12.76 -3.30
N VAL A 43 7.81 13.27 -2.28
CA VAL A 43 7.52 14.71 -2.11
C VAL A 43 8.03 15.26 -0.77
N GLU A 44 9.04 14.61 -0.18
CA GLU A 44 9.74 15.16 0.99
C GLU A 44 10.52 16.42 0.62
N PRO A 45 10.84 17.32 1.59
CA PRO A 45 11.69 18.46 1.36
C PRO A 45 13.00 18.07 0.67
N GLY A 46 13.33 18.76 -0.43
CA GLY A 46 14.50 18.47 -1.25
C GLY A 46 14.27 17.54 -2.44
N MET A 47 13.09 16.92 -2.56
CA MET A 47 12.72 16.14 -3.74
C MET A 47 12.26 17.04 -4.90
N SER A 48 12.62 16.67 -6.14
CA SER A 48 12.23 17.43 -7.34
C SER A 48 10.72 17.57 -7.49
N ALA A 49 9.97 16.50 -7.19
CA ALA A 49 8.52 16.52 -7.29
C ALA A 49 7.87 17.56 -6.39
N LEU A 50 8.39 17.80 -5.18
CA LEU A 50 7.89 18.85 -4.30
C LEU A 50 8.09 20.24 -4.92
N SER A 51 9.26 20.47 -5.54
CA SER A 51 9.57 21.74 -6.23
C SER A 51 8.66 21.94 -7.45
N GLU A 52 8.40 20.89 -8.21
CA GLU A 52 7.50 20.94 -9.37
C GLU A 52 6.03 21.21 -8.94
N ILE A 53 5.58 20.63 -7.82
CA ILE A 53 4.27 20.90 -7.25
C ILE A 53 4.18 22.38 -6.80
N ALA A 54 5.18 22.90 -6.10
CA ALA A 54 5.21 24.29 -5.68
C ALA A 54 5.24 25.25 -6.88
N GLN A 55 5.97 24.92 -7.94
CA GLN A 55 5.99 25.71 -9.16
C GLN A 55 4.64 25.73 -9.89
N HIS A 56 3.90 24.61 -9.87
CA HIS A 56 2.62 24.48 -10.57
C HIS A 56 1.46 25.07 -9.79
N PHE A 57 1.37 24.78 -8.48
CA PHE A 57 0.25 25.20 -7.63
C PHE A 57 0.53 26.48 -6.83
N GLY A 58 1.79 26.85 -6.65
CA GLY A 58 2.26 27.99 -5.85
C GLY A 58 2.85 27.58 -4.50
N ASP A 59 3.68 28.46 -3.92
CA ASP A 59 4.36 28.22 -2.65
C ASP A 59 3.41 28.15 -1.44
N ASN A 60 2.18 28.61 -1.58
CA ASN A 60 1.14 28.48 -0.56
C ASN A 60 0.69 27.03 -0.31
N PHE A 61 1.13 26.08 -1.15
CA PHE A 61 0.96 24.64 -0.92
C PHE A 61 2.12 24.02 -0.13
N LEU A 62 3.08 24.84 0.33
CA LEU A 62 4.12 24.42 1.25
C LEU A 62 3.82 24.93 2.66
N LEU A 63 4.02 24.08 3.65
CA LEU A 63 3.97 24.42 5.06
C LEU A 63 5.23 25.22 5.45
N THR A 64 5.21 25.87 6.62
CA THR A 64 6.34 26.67 7.13
C THR A 64 7.63 25.87 7.35
N ASN A 65 7.52 24.54 7.50
CA ASN A 65 8.66 23.63 7.61
C ASN A 65 9.15 23.12 6.24
N GLY A 66 8.57 23.61 5.13
CA GLY A 66 8.91 23.24 3.77
C GLY A 66 8.27 21.94 3.28
N GLU A 67 7.44 21.28 4.05
CA GLU A 67 6.69 20.09 3.63
C GLU A 67 5.45 20.47 2.80
N LEU A 68 4.95 19.52 2.01
CA LEU A 68 3.73 19.69 1.23
C LEU A 68 2.49 19.79 2.13
N ASP A 69 1.68 20.83 1.96
CA ASP A 69 0.32 20.90 2.51
C ASP A 69 -0.61 19.95 1.72
N ARG A 70 -0.65 18.72 2.19
CA ARG A 70 -1.45 17.64 1.57
C ARG A 70 -2.94 17.90 1.65
N ALA A 71 -3.40 18.65 2.66
CA ALA A 71 -4.81 18.96 2.82
C ALA A 71 -5.25 19.98 1.77
N ALA A 72 -4.48 21.06 1.61
CA ALA A 72 -4.71 22.07 0.58
C ALA A 72 -4.66 21.45 -0.83
N LEU A 73 -3.63 20.64 -1.13
CA LEU A 73 -3.49 19.99 -2.43
C LEU A 73 -4.67 19.04 -2.70
N ARG A 74 -5.08 18.25 -1.71
CA ARG A 74 -6.23 17.36 -1.83
C ARG A 74 -7.50 18.11 -2.20
N ALA A 75 -7.76 19.25 -1.58
CA ALA A 75 -8.95 20.07 -1.89
C ALA A 75 -8.98 20.49 -3.36
N VAL A 76 -7.84 20.91 -3.92
CA VAL A 76 -7.73 21.35 -5.33
C VAL A 76 -7.93 20.17 -6.29
N ILE A 77 -7.26 19.05 -6.08
CA ILE A 77 -7.37 17.89 -6.98
C ILE A 77 -8.74 17.19 -6.91
N PHE A 78 -9.47 17.34 -5.79
CA PHE A 78 -10.86 16.89 -5.73
C PHE A 78 -11.80 17.75 -6.57
N ALA A 79 -11.55 19.05 -6.66
CA ALA A 79 -12.37 20.00 -7.40
C ALA A 79 -12.02 20.06 -8.89
N ASN A 80 -10.83 19.64 -9.30
CA ASN A 80 -10.31 19.80 -10.66
C ASN A 80 -9.65 18.51 -11.18
N ALA A 81 -10.30 17.86 -12.15
CA ALA A 81 -9.82 16.61 -12.75
C ALA A 81 -8.53 16.79 -13.57
N GLU A 82 -8.29 17.97 -14.15
CA GLU A 82 -7.07 18.26 -14.91
C GLU A 82 -5.87 18.34 -13.97
N GLU A 83 -6.03 19.03 -12.84
CA GLU A 83 -4.99 19.13 -11.81
C GLU A 83 -4.70 17.76 -11.16
N LYS A 84 -5.73 16.95 -10.94
CA LYS A 84 -5.56 15.56 -10.51
C LYS A 84 -4.72 14.78 -11.52
N SER A 85 -5.06 14.86 -12.80
CA SER A 85 -4.34 14.15 -13.86
C SER A 85 -2.90 14.64 -14.02
N TRP A 86 -2.64 15.94 -13.83
CA TRP A 86 -1.29 16.50 -13.84
C TRP A 86 -0.45 15.91 -12.70
N LEU A 87 -0.99 15.94 -11.48
CA LEU A 87 -0.31 15.42 -10.28
C LEU A 87 -0.04 13.91 -10.41
N GLU A 88 -1.00 13.15 -10.91
CA GLU A 88 -0.84 11.70 -11.15
C GLU A 88 0.26 11.42 -12.17
N ARG A 89 0.33 12.16 -13.27
CA ARG A 89 1.40 12.02 -14.28
C ARG A 89 2.78 12.31 -13.70
N LEU A 90 2.88 13.28 -12.79
CA LEU A 90 4.13 13.61 -12.11
C LEU A 90 4.53 12.50 -11.12
N LEU A 91 3.62 12.10 -10.25
CA LEU A 91 3.95 11.26 -9.10
C LEU A 91 4.02 9.77 -9.40
N HIS A 92 3.17 9.24 -10.30
CA HIS A 92 3.13 7.79 -10.56
C HIS A 92 4.48 7.19 -10.98
N PRO A 93 5.25 7.78 -11.92
CA PRO A 93 6.56 7.24 -12.28
C PRO A 93 7.54 7.28 -11.10
N LEU A 94 7.56 8.37 -10.34
CA LEU A 94 8.47 8.55 -9.20
C LEU A 94 8.17 7.56 -8.07
N ILE A 95 6.89 7.37 -7.76
CA ILE A 95 6.43 6.38 -6.78
C ILE A 95 6.85 4.97 -7.23
N ARG A 96 6.62 4.65 -8.50
CA ARG A 96 7.01 3.35 -9.06
C ARG A 96 8.52 3.11 -8.96
N ASP A 97 9.31 4.09 -9.35
CA ASP A 97 10.77 4.00 -9.32
C ASP A 97 11.30 3.85 -7.90
N TRP A 98 10.71 4.58 -6.96
CA TRP A 98 11.02 4.45 -5.54
C TRP A 98 10.72 3.02 -5.04
N ILE A 99 9.52 2.51 -5.31
CA ILE A 99 9.11 1.14 -4.92
C ILE A 99 10.07 0.12 -5.52
N VAL A 100 10.34 0.19 -6.82
CA VAL A 100 11.24 -0.75 -7.51
C VAL A 100 12.65 -0.69 -6.94
N GLY A 101 13.14 0.51 -6.59
CA GLY A 101 14.42 0.71 -5.93
C GLY A 101 14.48 0.02 -4.56
N GLN A 102 13.44 0.21 -3.73
CA GLN A 102 13.35 -0.44 -2.42
C GLN A 102 13.24 -1.97 -2.54
N LEU A 103 12.41 -2.48 -3.45
CA LEU A 103 12.28 -3.91 -3.69
C LEU A 103 13.61 -4.56 -4.12
N LYS A 104 14.37 -3.88 -4.99
CA LYS A 104 15.69 -4.37 -5.45
C LYS A 104 16.77 -4.35 -4.35
N SER A 105 16.70 -3.39 -3.44
CA SER A 105 17.66 -3.24 -2.34
C SER A 105 17.31 -4.07 -1.10
N ALA A 106 16.09 -4.61 -1.06
CA ALA A 106 15.60 -5.40 0.06
C ALA A 106 16.47 -6.65 0.27
N LYS A 107 16.75 -6.94 1.54
CA LYS A 107 17.51 -8.13 1.95
C LYS A 107 16.55 -9.17 2.52
N GLY A 108 16.91 -10.42 2.33
CA GLY A 108 16.13 -11.56 2.87
C GLY A 108 15.74 -12.56 1.78
N PRO A 109 15.09 -13.65 2.15
CA PRO A 109 14.69 -14.70 1.23
C PRO A 109 13.58 -14.25 0.27
N TYR A 110 12.70 -13.37 0.72
CA TYR A 110 11.69 -12.68 -0.06
C TYR A 110 11.40 -11.30 0.56
N VAL A 111 10.64 -10.47 -0.15
CA VAL A 111 10.22 -9.13 0.28
C VAL A 111 8.71 -9.00 0.12
N ILE A 112 8.07 -8.23 0.98
CA ILE A 112 6.65 -7.89 0.86
C ILE A 112 6.52 -6.49 0.27
N LEU A 113 5.64 -6.32 -0.75
CA LEU A 113 5.11 -5.05 -1.18
C LEU A 113 3.72 -4.89 -0.57
N GLU A 114 3.59 -4.04 0.45
CA GLU A 114 2.29 -3.68 1.03
C GLU A 114 1.67 -2.54 0.23
N SER A 115 0.48 -2.77 -0.33
CA SER A 115 -0.27 -1.74 -1.04
C SER A 115 -1.78 -1.99 -0.94
N PRO A 116 -2.57 -1.01 -0.45
CA PRO A 116 -4.03 -1.11 -0.43
C PRO A 116 -4.64 -1.08 -1.83
N LEU A 117 -3.95 -0.46 -2.79
CA LEU A 117 -4.37 -0.27 -4.19
C LEU A 117 -3.51 -1.11 -5.16
N LEU A 118 -3.06 -2.29 -4.74
CA LEU A 118 -2.15 -3.15 -5.49
C LEU A 118 -2.67 -3.47 -6.91
N PHE A 119 -3.96 -3.76 -7.02
CA PHE A 119 -4.60 -4.09 -8.28
C PHE A 119 -4.98 -2.85 -9.07
N GLU A 120 -5.54 -1.84 -8.41
CA GLU A 120 -6.04 -0.60 -9.00
C GLU A 120 -4.92 0.21 -9.68
N THR A 121 -3.72 0.18 -9.11
CA THR A 121 -2.54 0.88 -9.64
C THR A 121 -1.59 0.00 -10.46
N ASN A 122 -2.03 -1.21 -10.83
CA ASN A 122 -1.24 -2.20 -11.57
C ASN A 122 0.09 -2.61 -10.88
N GLN A 123 0.24 -2.37 -9.58
CA GLN A 123 1.43 -2.78 -8.83
C GLN A 123 1.53 -4.30 -8.69
N PHE A 124 0.44 -5.04 -8.90
CA PHE A 124 0.46 -6.51 -8.97
C PHE A 124 1.43 -7.06 -10.03
N GLN A 125 1.79 -6.26 -11.05
CA GLN A 125 2.79 -6.64 -12.05
C GLN A 125 4.23 -6.65 -11.50
N LEU A 126 4.46 -6.07 -10.32
CA LEU A 126 5.77 -6.03 -9.66
C LEU A 126 6.00 -7.25 -8.76
N VAL A 127 4.97 -8.05 -8.50
CA VAL A 127 5.00 -9.12 -7.50
C VAL A 127 4.93 -10.51 -8.16
N ASN A 128 5.33 -11.52 -7.41
CA ASN A 128 5.31 -12.92 -7.89
C ASN A 128 4.06 -13.66 -7.43
N THR A 129 3.47 -13.24 -6.33
CA THR A 129 2.23 -13.78 -5.76
C THR A 129 1.53 -12.71 -4.93
N VAL A 130 0.23 -12.84 -4.77
CA VAL A 130 -0.59 -11.86 -4.04
C VAL A 130 -1.25 -12.51 -2.84
N LEU A 131 -1.01 -11.92 -1.66
CA LEU A 131 -1.69 -12.22 -0.41
C LEU A 131 -2.76 -11.15 -0.16
N LEU A 132 -4.02 -11.55 -0.15
CA LEU A 132 -5.15 -10.71 0.23
C LEU A 132 -5.46 -10.87 1.72
N ILE A 133 -5.46 -9.77 2.46
CA ILE A 133 -6.02 -9.72 3.82
C ILE A 133 -7.50 -9.45 3.67
N ASP A 134 -8.28 -10.50 3.82
CA ASP A 134 -9.73 -10.48 3.61
C ASP A 134 -10.48 -10.19 4.91
N LEU A 135 -11.49 -9.34 4.81
CA LEU A 135 -12.42 -9.02 5.87
C LEU A 135 -13.77 -8.66 5.25
N PRO A 136 -14.92 -9.16 5.81
CA PRO A 136 -16.25 -8.71 5.41
C PRO A 136 -16.40 -7.18 5.49
N VAL A 137 -17.18 -6.60 4.56
CA VAL A 137 -17.33 -5.14 4.44
C VAL A 137 -17.87 -4.53 5.72
N GLU A 138 -18.81 -5.20 6.38
CA GLU A 138 -19.41 -4.75 7.65
C GLU A 138 -18.35 -4.57 8.73
N LEU A 139 -17.40 -5.52 8.83
CA LEU A 139 -16.28 -5.44 9.77
C LEU A 139 -15.21 -4.42 9.33
N GLN A 140 -15.05 -4.19 8.02
CA GLN A 140 -14.18 -3.12 7.53
C GLN A 140 -14.70 -1.74 7.96
N LEU A 141 -16.01 -1.51 7.82
CA LEU A 141 -16.68 -0.28 8.25
C LEU A 141 -16.51 -0.05 9.76
N GLU A 142 -16.80 -1.07 10.56
CA GLU A 142 -16.68 -1.01 12.01
C GLU A 142 -15.25 -0.68 12.44
N ARG A 143 -14.25 -1.45 11.95
CA ARG A 143 -12.84 -1.27 12.37
C ARG A 143 -12.25 0.05 11.88
N ALA A 144 -12.59 0.48 10.67
CA ALA A 144 -12.07 1.73 10.11
C ALA A 144 -12.69 2.94 10.81
N SER A 145 -14.01 2.95 11.07
CA SER A 145 -14.67 4.05 11.78
C SER A 145 -14.14 4.22 13.21
N MET A 146 -13.94 3.11 13.94
CA MET A 146 -13.36 3.13 15.29
C MET A 146 -11.93 3.68 15.30
N ARG A 147 -11.09 3.25 14.33
CA ARG A 147 -9.69 3.66 14.26
C ARG A 147 -9.53 5.15 13.91
N ASP A 148 -10.27 5.62 12.92
CA ASP A 148 -10.08 6.93 12.30
C ASP A 148 -11.01 8.00 12.90
N SER A 149 -11.91 7.62 13.81
CA SER A 149 -12.99 8.48 14.34
C SER A 149 -13.77 9.17 13.20
N SER A 150 -13.89 8.47 12.07
CA SER A 150 -14.55 8.97 10.86
C SER A 150 -15.98 8.46 10.76
N GLU A 151 -16.84 9.26 10.11
CA GLU A 151 -18.21 8.84 9.86
C GLU A 151 -18.27 7.64 8.91
N ILE A 152 -19.24 6.76 9.13
CA ILE A 152 -19.42 5.51 8.37
C ILE A 152 -19.55 5.80 6.87
N GLU A 153 -20.26 6.88 6.49
CA GLU A 153 -20.43 7.28 5.10
C GLU A 153 -19.09 7.60 4.40
N GLN A 154 -18.16 8.25 5.10
CA GLN A 154 -16.83 8.52 4.54
C GLN A 154 -16.05 7.23 4.29
N ILE A 155 -16.12 6.29 5.23
CA ILE A 155 -15.47 4.97 5.06
C ILE A 155 -16.12 4.19 3.92
N GLN A 156 -17.46 4.24 3.80
CA GLN A 156 -18.19 3.60 2.70
C GLN A 156 -17.72 4.15 1.34
N HIS A 157 -17.59 5.47 1.19
CA HIS A 157 -17.07 6.08 -0.03
C HIS A 157 -15.65 5.59 -0.38
N ILE A 158 -14.80 5.37 0.63
CA ILE A 158 -13.46 4.80 0.41
C ILE A 158 -13.57 3.35 -0.09
N ILE A 159 -14.44 2.54 0.52
CA ILE A 159 -14.67 1.15 0.09
C ILE A 159 -15.17 1.11 -1.36
N ASP A 160 -16.14 1.96 -1.71
CA ASP A 160 -16.75 2.03 -3.03
C ASP A 160 -15.76 2.53 -4.11
N SER A 161 -14.73 3.30 -3.72
CA SER A 161 -13.68 3.75 -4.61
C SER A 161 -12.59 2.70 -4.87
N GLN A 162 -12.52 1.65 -4.08
CA GLN A 162 -11.60 0.53 -4.24
C GLN A 162 -12.20 -0.58 -5.10
N MET A 163 -11.35 -1.44 -5.64
CA MET A 163 -11.80 -2.69 -6.26
C MET A 163 -12.65 -3.49 -5.27
N SER A 164 -13.76 -4.05 -5.74
CA SER A 164 -14.69 -4.80 -4.88
C SER A 164 -14.00 -6.01 -4.21
N ARG A 165 -14.47 -6.36 -2.99
CA ARG A 165 -13.98 -7.54 -2.27
C ARG A 165 -14.03 -8.80 -3.14
N LYS A 166 -15.13 -8.99 -3.89
CA LYS A 166 -15.31 -10.15 -4.78
C LYS A 166 -14.23 -10.23 -5.87
N GLU A 167 -13.89 -9.09 -6.47
CA GLU A 167 -12.87 -9.03 -7.49
C GLU A 167 -11.47 -9.26 -6.89
N LYS A 168 -11.17 -8.66 -5.72
CA LYS A 168 -9.90 -8.89 -5.01
C LYS A 168 -9.73 -10.38 -4.67
N LEU A 169 -10.76 -11.04 -4.17
CA LEU A 169 -10.77 -12.48 -3.89
C LEU A 169 -10.49 -13.33 -5.14
N SER A 170 -11.02 -12.93 -6.31
CA SER A 170 -10.81 -13.68 -7.56
C SER A 170 -9.41 -13.52 -8.17
N LYS A 171 -8.64 -12.50 -7.73
CA LYS A 171 -7.32 -12.16 -8.26
C LYS A 171 -6.17 -12.53 -7.31
N ALA A 172 -6.47 -12.83 -6.06
CA ALA A 172 -5.48 -13.19 -5.05
C ALA A 172 -5.09 -14.66 -5.17
N ASP A 173 -3.80 -14.94 -4.97
CA ASP A 173 -3.28 -16.32 -4.91
C ASP A 173 -3.45 -16.92 -3.51
N TRP A 174 -3.37 -16.05 -2.47
CA TRP A 174 -3.46 -16.42 -1.06
C TRP A 174 -4.47 -15.53 -0.36
N ILE A 175 -5.25 -16.12 0.54
CA ILE A 175 -6.25 -15.40 1.33
C ILE A 175 -5.96 -15.58 2.81
N PHE A 176 -5.78 -14.46 3.50
CA PHE A 176 -5.72 -14.39 4.96
C PHE A 176 -7.05 -13.87 5.49
N ASP A 177 -7.89 -14.77 5.98
CA ASP A 177 -9.18 -14.40 6.59
C ASP A 177 -8.93 -13.73 7.95
N ASN A 178 -9.10 -12.41 8.00
CA ASN A 178 -8.88 -11.63 9.21
C ASN A 178 -10.16 -11.42 10.06
N ALA A 179 -11.24 -12.11 9.74
CA ALA A 179 -12.40 -12.25 10.61
C ALA A 179 -12.20 -13.32 11.70
N LEU A 180 -11.24 -14.23 11.50
CA LEU A 180 -10.91 -15.30 12.43
C LEU A 180 -10.25 -14.78 13.72
N ASN A 181 -10.24 -15.64 14.75
CA ASN A 181 -9.69 -15.32 16.06
C ASN A 181 -8.24 -14.81 15.97
N GLN A 182 -8.00 -13.68 16.63
CA GLN A 182 -6.70 -13.01 16.68
C GLN A 182 -5.64 -13.88 17.39
N ASP A 183 -6.03 -14.74 18.34
CA ASP A 183 -5.11 -15.63 19.05
C ASP A 183 -4.36 -16.60 18.12
N THR A 184 -4.91 -16.87 16.94
CA THR A 184 -4.29 -17.74 15.92
C THR A 184 -3.49 -16.97 14.86
N MET A 185 -3.49 -15.64 14.91
CA MET A 185 -2.89 -14.79 13.89
C MET A 185 -1.41 -15.09 13.70
N THR A 186 -0.64 -15.10 14.78
CA THR A 186 0.82 -15.36 14.74
C THR A 186 1.12 -16.69 14.06
N LYS A 187 0.45 -17.76 14.46
CA LYS A 187 0.65 -19.09 13.87
C LYS A 187 0.28 -19.13 12.38
N ARG A 188 -0.76 -18.41 11.98
CA ARG A 188 -1.18 -18.34 10.57
C ARG A 188 -0.18 -17.55 9.72
N ILE A 189 0.41 -16.48 10.27
CA ILE A 189 1.49 -15.72 9.63
C ILE A 189 2.74 -16.59 9.50
N GLU A 190 3.12 -17.34 10.53
CA GLU A 190 4.25 -18.28 10.49
C GLU A 190 4.05 -19.37 9.42
N THR A 191 2.83 -19.88 9.28
CA THR A 191 2.50 -20.85 8.21
C THR A 191 2.71 -20.25 6.83
N LEU A 192 2.16 -19.05 6.56
CA LEU A 192 2.36 -18.36 5.29
C LEU A 192 3.83 -18.02 5.04
N HIS A 193 4.56 -17.64 6.09
CA HIS A 193 5.99 -17.38 5.99
C HIS A 193 6.76 -18.61 5.50
N ALA A 194 6.46 -19.79 6.04
CA ALA A 194 7.09 -21.04 5.59
C ALA A 194 6.78 -21.33 4.11
N GLU A 195 5.54 -21.12 3.66
CA GLU A 195 5.14 -21.26 2.27
C GLU A 195 5.89 -20.28 1.34
N PHE A 196 5.98 -19.02 1.73
CA PHE A 196 6.70 -18.01 0.93
C PHE A 196 8.20 -18.26 0.89
N LEU A 197 8.80 -18.81 1.96
CA LEU A 197 10.18 -19.29 1.94
C LEU A 197 10.37 -20.42 0.93
N ALA A 198 9.47 -21.39 0.90
CA ALA A 198 9.54 -22.49 -0.06
C ALA A 198 9.44 -22.01 -1.51
N LEU A 199 8.49 -21.08 -1.79
CA LEU A 199 8.34 -20.46 -3.11
C LEU A 199 9.58 -19.65 -3.53
N ALA A 200 10.15 -18.87 -2.62
CA ALA A 200 11.35 -18.09 -2.89
C ALA A 200 12.56 -18.99 -3.21
N ASN A 201 12.69 -20.13 -2.52
CA ASN A 201 13.75 -21.10 -2.75
C ASN A 201 13.56 -21.88 -4.07
N SER A 202 12.32 -22.17 -4.46
CA SER A 202 12.04 -22.90 -5.72
C SER A 202 12.32 -22.06 -6.98
N LYS A 203 12.28 -20.73 -6.87
CA LYS A 203 12.59 -19.78 -7.94
C LYS A 203 14.12 -19.53 -8.06
N ASN A 204 14.86 -19.99 -7.09
CA ASN A 204 16.31 -19.87 -7.01
C ASN A 204 17.02 -21.05 -7.60
#